data_ff716004ea7d37f7c4de0cba82fa578c
#
_entry.id   ff716004ea7d37f7c4de0cba82fa578c
#
_cell.length_a   1.000
_cell.length_b   1.000
_cell.length_c   1.000
_cell.angle_alpha   90.00
_cell.angle_beta   90.00
_cell.angle_gamma   90.00
#
_symmetry.space_group_name_H-M   'P 1'
#
loop_
_entity.id
_entity.type
_entity.pdbx_description
1 polymer ?
#
loop_
_entity_poly.entity_id
_entity_poly.type
_entity_poly.pdbx_seq_one_letter_code
_entity_poly.pdbx_strand_id
1 'polypeptide(L)'
;MKSNIVLLINPWIYDFAAYDFWIKPVGLLSIGYYLEKYGYQTYLIDCLDRFHPFNPVVKNKKYGTGKFIRTPVEKPEILKHVPRKYCRYGMPIESFLKALSQIPEPDVILVTSWMTYWYQGPQFAIKILKEKFPHLPIV
;
A
#
# COMPACT_ATOMS: atom_id res chain seq x y z
N MET A 1 21.62 -19.69 6.63
CA MET A 1 20.28 -19.64 7.24
C MET A 1 19.31 -19.07 6.20
N LYS A 2 18.18 -19.71 5.96
CA LYS A 2 17.10 -19.05 5.20
C LYS A 2 16.63 -17.85 6.03
N SER A 3 16.65 -16.67 5.44
CA SER A 3 15.96 -15.51 6.04
C SER A 3 14.48 -15.79 5.94
N ASN A 4 13.77 -15.84 7.06
CA ASN A 4 12.31 -16.01 7.06
C ASN A 4 11.66 -14.62 7.05
N ILE A 5 11.85 -13.87 5.97
CA ILE A 5 11.38 -12.49 5.86
C ILE A 5 10.13 -12.43 4.99
N VAL A 6 9.10 -11.80 5.51
CA VAL A 6 7.82 -11.58 4.83
C VAL A 6 7.53 -10.10 4.74
N LEU A 7 7.33 -9.61 3.53
CA LEU A 7 6.91 -8.23 3.27
C LEU A 7 5.40 -8.16 3.13
N LEU A 8 4.79 -7.31 3.93
CA LEU A 8 3.35 -7.05 3.94
C LEU A 8 3.08 -5.70 3.27
N ILE A 9 2.20 -5.67 2.29
CA ILE A 9 1.85 -4.45 1.54
C ILE A 9 0.36 -4.15 1.68
N ASN A 10 0.04 -2.98 2.22
CA ASN A 10 -1.28 -2.37 2.08
C ASN A 10 -1.22 -1.36 0.93
N PRO A 11 -1.83 -1.65 -0.25
CA PRO A 11 -1.61 -0.86 -1.45
C PRO A 11 -2.42 0.44 -1.45
N TRP A 12 -2.21 1.25 -2.50
CA TRP A 12 -2.95 2.47 -2.79
C TRP A 12 -4.44 2.22 -3.06
N ILE A 13 -5.23 3.27 -2.91
CA ILE A 13 -6.62 3.33 -3.37
C ILE A 13 -6.69 4.14 -4.67
N TYR A 14 -7.39 3.62 -5.67
CA TYR A 14 -7.73 4.31 -6.90
C TYR A 14 -9.23 4.60 -6.90
N ASP A 15 -9.61 5.88 -6.82
CA ASP A 15 -11.01 6.26 -6.71
C ASP A 15 -11.21 7.75 -7.10
N PHE A 16 -12.46 8.18 -7.15
CA PHE A 16 -12.85 9.58 -7.26
C PHE A 16 -12.76 10.33 -5.93
N ALA A 17 -12.84 9.62 -4.82
CA ALA A 17 -12.68 10.16 -3.47
C ALA A 17 -12.20 9.08 -2.50
N ALA A 18 -11.30 9.44 -1.61
CA ALA A 18 -10.93 8.63 -0.45
C ALA A 18 -10.53 9.54 0.71
N TYR A 19 -10.89 9.14 1.91
CA TYR A 19 -10.65 9.90 3.14
C TYR A 19 -10.26 8.94 4.25
N ASP A 20 -9.29 9.32 5.06
CA ASP A 20 -8.81 8.50 6.17
C ASP A 20 -9.71 8.67 7.41
N PHE A 21 -10.50 7.63 7.67
CA PHE A 21 -11.25 7.41 8.90
C PHE A 21 -10.64 6.25 9.70
N TRP A 22 -9.32 6.31 9.95
CA TRP A 22 -8.56 5.27 10.68
C TRP A 22 -8.54 3.91 9.97
N ILE A 23 -8.51 3.91 8.65
CA ILE A 23 -8.42 2.68 7.85
C ILE A 23 -7.05 2.02 8.10
N LYS A 24 -7.08 0.82 8.67
CA LYS A 24 -5.89 -0.01 8.91
C LYS A 24 -6.08 -1.42 8.34
N PRO A 25 -5.03 -2.04 7.80
CA PRO A 25 -5.13 -3.36 7.18
C PRO A 25 -5.15 -4.48 8.23
N VAL A 26 -6.23 -4.55 9.03
CA VAL A 26 -6.34 -5.45 10.21
C VAL A 26 -6.12 -6.92 9.82
N GLY A 27 -6.67 -7.38 8.69
CA GLY A 27 -6.46 -8.75 8.23
C GLY A 27 -4.99 -9.05 7.94
N LEU A 28 -4.33 -8.15 7.23
CA LEU A 28 -2.90 -8.27 6.92
C LEU A 28 -2.04 -8.24 8.19
N LEU A 29 -2.36 -7.34 9.12
CA LEU A 29 -1.67 -7.24 10.42
C LEU A 29 -1.86 -8.51 11.26
N SER A 30 -3.04 -9.10 11.22
CA SER A 30 -3.31 -10.37 11.91
C SER A 30 -2.46 -11.50 11.33
N ILE A 31 -2.32 -11.58 10.01
CA ILE A 31 -1.44 -12.56 9.36
C ILE A 31 0.01 -12.30 9.78
N GLY A 32 0.47 -11.06 9.76
CA GLY A 32 1.81 -10.69 10.22
C GLY A 32 2.09 -11.14 11.65
N TYR A 33 1.16 -10.89 12.55
CA TYR A 33 1.28 -11.32 13.95
C TYR A 33 1.42 -12.85 14.10
N TYR A 34 0.64 -13.62 13.33
CA TYR A 34 0.77 -15.07 13.33
C TYR A 34 2.12 -15.53 12.77
N LEU A 35 2.58 -14.93 11.68
CA LEU A 35 3.87 -15.25 11.10
C LEU A 35 5.02 -15.03 12.09
N GLU A 36 5.00 -13.92 12.83
CA GLU A 36 6.01 -13.62 13.86
C GLU A 36 6.01 -14.66 14.99
N LYS A 37 4.84 -15.17 15.38
CA LYS A 37 4.75 -16.28 16.35
C LYS A 37 5.44 -17.57 15.89
N TYR A 38 5.54 -17.77 14.57
CA TYR A 38 6.21 -18.92 13.99
C TYR A 38 7.66 -18.63 13.55
N GLY A 39 8.23 -17.51 14.00
CA GLY A 39 9.63 -17.18 13.80
C GLY A 39 9.95 -16.49 12.48
N TYR A 40 8.94 -15.98 11.78
CA TYR A 40 9.14 -15.13 10.61
C TYR A 40 9.39 -13.67 11.05
N GLN A 41 10.20 -12.97 10.30
CA GLN A 41 10.39 -11.53 10.45
C GLN A 41 9.47 -10.81 9.46
N THR A 42 8.58 -9.96 9.94
CA THR A 42 7.65 -9.24 9.08
C THR A 42 8.03 -7.77 8.94
N TYR A 43 7.81 -7.24 7.76
CA TYR A 43 7.91 -5.81 7.46
C TYR A 43 6.61 -5.34 6.81
N LEU A 44 6.13 -4.16 7.18
CA LEU A 44 4.92 -3.57 6.61
C LEU A 44 5.24 -2.29 5.87
N ILE A 45 4.75 -2.17 4.64
CA ILE A 45 4.57 -0.88 3.97
C ILE A 45 3.07 -0.64 3.81
N ASP A 46 2.55 0.32 4.56
CA ASP A 46 1.18 0.79 4.42
C ASP A 46 1.16 2.03 3.54
N CYS A 47 0.76 1.88 2.27
CA CYS A 47 0.67 3.00 1.34
C CYS A 47 -0.36 4.04 1.77
N LEU A 48 -1.28 3.70 2.66
CA LEU A 48 -2.30 4.59 3.20
C LEU A 48 -1.88 5.28 4.52
N ASP A 49 -0.70 4.98 5.04
CA ASP A 49 -0.17 5.68 6.21
C ASP A 49 0.22 7.11 5.85
N ARG A 50 -0.62 8.06 6.24
CA ARG A 50 -0.39 9.49 6.00
C ARG A 50 0.81 10.05 6.76
N PHE A 51 1.20 9.40 7.84
CA PHE A 51 2.27 9.83 8.74
C PHE A 51 3.58 9.10 8.53
N HIS A 52 3.69 8.32 7.47
CA HIS A 52 4.94 7.62 7.16
C HIS A 52 6.11 8.63 7.08
N PRO A 53 7.28 8.35 7.69
CA PRO A 53 8.39 9.30 7.80
C PRO A 53 8.91 9.84 6.46
N PHE A 54 8.74 9.09 5.38
CA PHE A 54 9.16 9.51 4.04
C PHE A 54 8.10 10.30 3.26
N ASN A 55 6.92 10.45 3.83
CA ASN A 55 5.86 11.23 3.21
C ASN A 55 6.02 12.74 3.47
N PRO A 56 5.49 13.58 2.57
CA PRO A 56 5.27 14.98 2.88
C PRO A 56 4.38 15.14 4.12
N VAL A 57 4.61 16.19 4.87
CA VAL A 57 3.78 16.50 6.05
C VAL A 57 2.34 16.78 5.62
N VAL A 58 1.39 16.09 6.23
CA VAL A 58 -0.05 16.25 5.99
C VAL A 58 -0.73 16.91 7.19
N LYS A 59 -1.77 17.69 6.90
CA LYS A 59 -2.60 18.29 7.96
C LYS A 59 -3.54 17.25 8.56
N ASN A 60 -3.53 17.18 9.88
CA ASN A 60 -4.53 16.43 10.65
C ASN A 60 -5.76 17.27 10.91
N LYS A 61 -6.92 16.60 10.88
CA LYS A 61 -8.13 17.12 11.48
C LYS A 61 -8.29 16.60 12.91
N LYS A 62 -9.30 17.11 13.59
CA LYS A 62 -9.67 16.63 14.92
C LYS A 62 -9.77 15.09 14.91
N TYR A 63 -9.26 14.43 15.92
CA TYR A 63 -9.24 12.98 16.09
C TYR A 63 -8.35 12.19 15.10
N GLY A 64 -7.41 12.85 14.42
CA GLY A 64 -6.46 12.15 13.55
C GLY A 64 -7.00 11.71 12.20
N THR A 65 -8.22 12.10 11.83
CA THR A 65 -8.76 11.89 10.48
C THR A 65 -8.15 12.89 9.49
N GLY A 66 -8.27 12.66 8.20
CA GLY A 66 -7.80 13.62 7.21
C GLY A 66 -7.84 13.12 5.77
N LYS A 67 -7.37 13.98 4.89
CA LYS A 67 -7.24 13.64 3.47
C LYS A 67 -5.96 12.85 3.23
N PHE A 68 -6.06 11.81 2.44
CA PHE A 68 -4.87 11.15 1.89
C PHE A 68 -4.10 12.07 0.95
N ILE A 69 -2.80 11.86 0.85
CA ILE A 69 -2.01 12.34 -0.28
C ILE A 69 -2.62 11.74 -1.54
N ARG A 70 -2.77 12.53 -2.60
CA ARG A 70 -3.39 12.07 -3.84
C ARG A 70 -2.60 12.51 -5.06
N THR A 71 -2.58 11.66 -6.06
CA THR A 71 -2.00 11.93 -7.37
C THR A 71 -3.07 11.73 -8.43
N PRO A 72 -3.40 12.72 -9.26
CA PRO A 72 -4.31 12.52 -10.39
C PRO A 72 -3.76 11.46 -11.34
N VAL A 73 -4.62 10.58 -11.80
CA VAL A 73 -4.28 9.51 -12.75
C VAL A 73 -5.33 9.41 -13.83
N GLU A 74 -4.98 8.76 -14.95
CA GLU A 74 -5.93 8.51 -16.02
C GLU A 74 -7.04 7.58 -15.54
N LYS A 75 -8.28 7.91 -15.96
CA LYS A 75 -9.44 7.05 -15.66
C LYS A 75 -9.41 5.78 -16.51
N PRO A 76 -9.81 4.63 -15.94
CA PRO A 76 -10.16 3.48 -16.75
C PRO A 76 -11.21 3.84 -17.80
N GLU A 77 -11.18 3.17 -18.95
CA GLU A 77 -12.09 3.45 -20.08
C GLU A 77 -13.55 3.47 -19.64
N ILE A 78 -13.94 2.47 -18.84
CA ILE A 78 -15.31 2.33 -18.33
C ILE A 78 -15.76 3.50 -17.42
N LEU A 79 -14.84 4.26 -16.85
CA LEU A 79 -15.12 5.38 -15.94
C LEU A 79 -14.96 6.75 -16.60
N LYS A 80 -14.58 6.82 -17.88
CA LYS A 80 -14.34 8.09 -18.58
C LYS A 80 -15.57 9.00 -18.64
N HIS A 81 -16.75 8.42 -18.62
CA HIS A 81 -18.01 9.16 -18.62
C HIS A 81 -18.30 9.93 -17.33
N VAL A 82 -17.61 9.61 -16.23
CA VAL A 82 -17.82 10.26 -14.94
C VAL A 82 -17.07 11.60 -14.91
N PRO A 83 -17.74 12.77 -14.76
CA PRO A 83 -17.10 14.07 -14.81
C PRO A 83 -16.43 14.47 -13.48
N ARG A 84 -15.62 13.57 -12.92
CA ARG A 84 -14.87 13.79 -11.68
C ARG A 84 -13.41 13.40 -11.87
N LYS A 85 -12.52 14.03 -11.09
CA LYS A 85 -11.11 13.66 -11.07
C LYS A 85 -10.95 12.27 -10.44
N TYR A 86 -10.15 11.43 -11.09
CA TYR A 86 -9.76 10.12 -10.60
C TYR A 86 -8.33 10.19 -10.09
N CYS A 87 -8.07 9.64 -8.92
CA CYS A 87 -6.78 9.77 -8.26
C CYS A 87 -6.31 8.45 -7.67
N ARG A 88 -4.98 8.31 -7.60
CA ARG A 88 -4.34 7.38 -6.71
C ARG A 88 -4.15 8.05 -5.35
N TYR A 89 -4.72 7.46 -4.32
CA TYR A 89 -4.62 7.92 -2.93
C TYR A 89 -3.60 7.08 -2.18
N GLY A 90 -2.75 7.74 -1.42
CA GLY A 90 -1.70 7.14 -0.61
C GLY A 90 -0.36 7.79 -0.83
N MET A 91 0.69 7.17 -0.30
CA MET A 91 2.03 7.71 -0.35
C MET A 91 2.54 7.94 -1.79
N PRO A 92 3.40 8.96 -2.02
CA PRO A 92 4.11 9.11 -3.29
C PRO A 92 4.91 7.86 -3.64
N ILE A 93 5.10 7.60 -4.93
CA ILE A 93 5.89 6.44 -5.41
C ILE A 93 7.33 6.52 -4.86
N GLU A 94 7.91 7.70 -4.83
CA GLU A 94 9.27 7.93 -4.31
C GLU A 94 9.38 7.52 -2.83
N SER A 95 8.35 7.83 -2.02
CA SER A 95 8.27 7.43 -0.62
C SER A 95 8.18 5.90 -0.48
N PHE A 96 7.36 5.27 -1.32
CA PHE A 96 7.23 3.81 -1.37
C PHE A 96 8.56 3.13 -1.74
N LEU A 97 9.22 3.58 -2.80
CA LEU A 97 10.50 3.03 -3.24
C LEU A 97 11.58 3.22 -2.19
N LYS A 98 11.60 4.37 -1.52
CA LYS A 98 12.52 4.63 -0.41
C LYS A 98 12.24 3.70 0.78
N ALA A 99 10.99 3.52 1.18
CA ALA A 99 10.60 2.57 2.22
C ALA A 99 11.03 1.15 1.85
N LEU A 100 10.77 0.74 0.61
CA LEU A 100 11.13 -0.57 0.09
C LEU A 100 12.65 -0.81 0.07
N SER A 101 13.46 0.23 -0.13
CA SER A 101 14.92 0.13 -0.11
C SER A 101 15.51 -0.08 1.29
N GLN A 102 14.75 0.18 2.34
CA GLN A 102 15.17 -0.01 3.73
C GLN A 102 14.86 -1.43 4.26
N ILE A 103 14.15 -2.23 3.48
CA ILE A 103 13.75 -3.58 3.87
C ILE A 103 14.72 -4.58 3.27
N PRO A 104 15.21 -5.57 4.04
CA PRO A 104 15.97 -6.69 3.50
C PRO A 104 15.15 -7.43 2.45
N GLU A 105 15.83 -8.10 1.51
CA GLU A 105 15.14 -8.89 0.48
C GLU A 105 14.23 -9.94 1.14
N PRO A 106 12.91 -9.90 0.88
CA PRO A 106 11.98 -10.86 1.47
C PRO A 106 12.00 -12.20 0.74
N ASP A 107 11.49 -13.24 1.39
CA ASP A 107 11.26 -14.56 0.76
C ASP A 107 9.88 -14.62 0.08
N VAL A 108 8.93 -13.84 0.58
CA VAL A 108 7.55 -13.75 0.04
C VAL A 108 6.95 -12.36 0.32
N ILE A 109 6.09 -11.92 -0.57
CA ILE A 109 5.36 -10.66 -0.44
C ILE A 109 3.87 -10.94 -0.37
N LEU A 110 3.20 -10.39 0.64
CA LEU A 110 1.75 -10.47 0.79
C LEU A 110 1.14 -9.09 0.50
N VAL A 111 0.21 -9.03 -0.43
CA VAL A 111 -0.48 -7.80 -0.83
C VAL A 111 -1.95 -7.92 -0.49
N THR A 112 -2.46 -7.06 0.39
CA THR A 112 -3.89 -7.08 0.70
C THR A 112 -4.71 -6.37 -0.38
N SER A 113 -5.97 -6.71 -0.46
CA SER A 113 -6.96 -6.03 -1.31
C SER A 113 -8.22 -5.75 -0.49
N TRP A 114 -8.78 -4.56 -0.62
CA TRP A 114 -9.95 -4.13 0.15
C TRP A 114 -11.25 -4.33 -0.63
N MET A 115 -11.52 -3.44 -1.55
CA MET A 115 -12.74 -3.44 -2.35
C MET A 115 -12.42 -3.88 -3.78
N THR A 116 -13.32 -4.63 -4.39
CA THR A 116 -13.12 -5.12 -5.76
C THR A 116 -12.89 -4.01 -6.77
N TYR A 117 -13.52 -2.86 -6.60
CA TYR A 117 -13.33 -1.69 -7.48
C TYR A 117 -12.04 -0.90 -7.21
N TRP A 118 -11.27 -1.24 -6.17
CA TRP A 118 -9.93 -0.69 -5.92
C TRP A 118 -8.80 -1.57 -6.45
N TYR A 119 -9.11 -2.52 -7.32
CA TYR A 119 -8.17 -3.51 -7.87
C TYR A 119 -6.89 -2.93 -8.46
N GLN A 120 -6.93 -1.68 -8.94
CA GLN A 120 -5.77 -1.00 -9.52
C GLN A 120 -4.65 -0.75 -8.49
N GLY A 121 -5.00 -0.58 -7.21
CA GLY A 121 -4.02 -0.43 -6.14
C GLY A 121 -3.10 -1.65 -6.00
N PRO A 122 -3.65 -2.84 -5.74
CA PRO A 122 -2.88 -4.08 -5.73
C PRO A 122 -2.13 -4.34 -7.04
N GLN A 123 -2.76 -4.14 -8.19
CA GLN A 123 -2.11 -4.33 -9.50
C GLN A 123 -0.88 -3.44 -9.66
N PHE A 124 -0.98 -2.17 -9.29
CA PHE A 124 0.12 -1.22 -9.40
C PHE A 124 1.27 -1.59 -8.42
N ALA A 125 0.92 -1.95 -7.19
CA ALA A 125 1.90 -2.43 -6.20
C ALA A 125 2.65 -3.67 -6.72
N ILE A 126 1.91 -4.67 -7.21
CA ILE A 126 2.49 -5.91 -7.77
C ILE A 126 3.42 -5.60 -8.94
N LYS A 127 3.03 -4.68 -9.83
CA LYS A 127 3.89 -4.26 -10.95
C LYS A 127 5.23 -3.74 -10.47
N ILE A 128 5.25 -2.79 -9.54
CA ILE A 128 6.49 -2.22 -8.99
C ILE A 128 7.31 -3.30 -8.27
N LEU A 129 6.66 -4.14 -7.48
CA LEU A 129 7.32 -5.20 -6.73
C LEU A 129 7.95 -6.25 -7.65
N LYS A 130 7.29 -6.59 -8.75
CA LYS A 130 7.83 -7.52 -9.77
C LYS A 130 9.00 -6.93 -10.56
N GLU A 131 9.02 -5.63 -10.78
CA GLU A 131 10.18 -4.95 -11.39
C GLU A 131 11.41 -5.04 -10.48
N LYS A 132 11.22 -4.91 -9.17
CA LYS A 132 12.32 -5.00 -8.19
C LYS A 132 12.68 -6.43 -7.81
N PHE A 133 11.70 -7.30 -7.67
CA PHE A 133 11.84 -8.69 -7.23
C PHE A 133 11.16 -9.66 -8.21
N PRO A 134 11.72 -9.85 -9.43
CA PRO A 134 11.05 -10.60 -10.49
C PRO A 134 10.78 -12.07 -10.13
N HIS A 135 11.58 -12.65 -9.25
CA HIS A 135 11.52 -14.08 -8.91
C HIS A 135 10.74 -14.37 -7.63
N LEU A 136 10.39 -13.36 -6.84
CA LEU A 136 9.72 -13.59 -5.57
C LEU A 136 8.23 -13.92 -5.76
N PRO A 137 7.69 -14.87 -4.97
CA PRO A 137 6.26 -15.10 -4.91
C PRO A 137 5.55 -13.88 -4.30
N ILE A 138 4.45 -13.47 -4.93
CA ILE A 138 3.53 -12.43 -4.43
C ILE A 138 2.15 -13.07 -4.30
N VAL A 139 1.57 -12.98 -3.11
CA VAL A 139 0.27 -13.55 -2.74
C VAL A 139 -0.69 -12.45 -2.33
#